data_1a7b1a6befee1725e869354a6c4c45b4
#
_entry.id   1a7b1a6befee1725e869354a6c4c45b4
#
_cell.length_a   1.000
_cell.length_b   1.000
_cell.length_c   1.000
_cell.angle_alpha   90.00
_cell.angle_beta   90.00
_cell.angle_gamma   90.00
#
_symmetry.space_group_name_H-M   'P 1'
#
loop_
_entity.id
_entity.type
_entity.pdbx_description
1 polymer ?
#
loop_
_entity_poly.entity_id
_entity_poly.type
_entity_poly.pdbx_seq_one_letter_code
_entity_poly.pdbx_strand_id
1 'polypeptide(L)'
;MEWSDVFHEITTRHDFAAMHDFLEKEYTTEIVYPDRKNIYQAFDLTPFEQVKVVILGQDPYHGPNQAHGLAFSVQPDAKFPPSLRNMYKELQDDVGCIRKSPHLQDWARAGVLLLNTVLTVRQGEAHSHKNIGWETFTDEVIQAVSEHLTHVVFILWGKPAQQKIKLIDTSKHHIIQSPHPSPLSAYRGFFGSKPYSQANTYLQANGKQPVNWCESEV
;
A
#
# COMPACT_ATOMS: atom_id res chain seq x y z
N MET A 1 -7.23 12.06 -15.41
CA MET A 1 -7.70 10.67 -15.19
C MET A 1 -7.97 10.49 -13.70
N GLU A 2 -9.10 9.87 -13.39
CA GLU A 2 -9.49 9.55 -12.03
C GLU A 2 -9.49 8.04 -11.82
N TRP A 3 -9.54 7.58 -10.56
CA TRP A 3 -9.63 6.15 -10.28
C TRP A 3 -10.85 5.49 -10.93
N SER A 4 -11.97 6.20 -11.04
CA SER A 4 -13.15 5.68 -11.73
C SER A 4 -12.88 5.33 -13.19
N ASP A 5 -12.04 6.10 -13.88
CA ASP A 5 -11.61 5.81 -15.25
C ASP A 5 -10.75 4.55 -15.29
N VAL A 6 -9.80 4.43 -14.36
CA VAL A 6 -8.92 3.26 -14.23
C VAL A 6 -9.75 2.00 -13.95
N PHE A 7 -10.68 2.07 -13.01
CA PHE A 7 -11.52 0.94 -12.64
C PHE A 7 -12.45 0.52 -13.78
N HIS A 8 -12.96 1.49 -14.54
CA HIS A 8 -13.75 1.18 -15.74
C HIS A 8 -12.94 0.39 -16.77
N GLU A 9 -11.72 0.82 -17.06
CA GLU A 9 -10.82 0.10 -17.96
C GLU A 9 -10.52 -1.33 -17.47
N ILE A 10 -10.27 -1.49 -16.16
CA ILE A 10 -10.00 -2.80 -15.57
C ILE A 10 -11.20 -3.72 -15.72
N THR A 11 -12.39 -3.23 -15.41
CA THR A 11 -13.62 -4.04 -15.46
C THR A 11 -14.10 -4.34 -16.88
N THR A 12 -13.64 -3.59 -17.89
CA THR A 12 -13.88 -3.95 -19.30
C THR A 12 -12.96 -5.05 -19.77
N ARG A 13 -11.77 -5.20 -19.18
CA ARG A 13 -10.80 -6.24 -19.54
C ARG A 13 -10.95 -7.53 -18.76
N HIS A 14 -11.52 -7.47 -17.56
CA HIS A 14 -11.64 -8.61 -16.66
C HIS A 14 -13.04 -8.70 -16.07
N ASP A 15 -13.51 -9.91 -15.86
CA ASP A 15 -14.80 -10.17 -15.19
C ASP A 15 -14.54 -10.49 -13.72
N PHE A 16 -15.05 -9.65 -12.82
CA PHE A 16 -14.94 -9.81 -11.37
C PHE A 16 -16.24 -10.30 -10.71
N ALA A 17 -17.22 -10.79 -11.49
CA ALA A 17 -18.50 -11.23 -10.95
C ALA A 17 -18.36 -12.34 -9.91
N ALA A 18 -17.51 -13.33 -10.17
CA ALA A 18 -17.25 -14.42 -9.23
C ALA A 18 -16.62 -13.93 -7.92
N MET A 19 -15.71 -12.97 -8.00
CA MET A 19 -15.11 -12.35 -6.81
C MET A 19 -16.15 -11.59 -6.00
N HIS A 20 -17.01 -10.81 -6.66
CA HIS A 20 -18.07 -10.07 -6.00
C HIS A 20 -19.07 -11.00 -5.30
N ASP A 21 -19.47 -12.08 -5.95
CA ASP A 21 -20.38 -13.08 -5.36
C ASP A 21 -19.72 -13.74 -4.13
N PHE A 22 -18.45 -14.09 -4.23
CA PHE A 22 -17.68 -14.65 -3.12
C PHE A 22 -17.64 -13.66 -1.94
N LEU A 23 -17.33 -12.38 -2.18
CA LEU A 23 -17.23 -11.36 -1.14
C LEU A 23 -18.59 -11.08 -0.50
N GLU A 24 -19.69 -11.05 -1.27
CA GLU A 24 -21.04 -10.91 -0.73
C GLU A 24 -21.35 -12.01 0.26
N LYS A 25 -21.04 -13.25 -0.08
CA LYS A 25 -21.22 -14.39 0.81
C LYS A 25 -20.33 -14.28 2.05
N GLU A 26 -19.05 -13.94 1.85
CA GLU A 26 -18.08 -13.83 2.95
C GLU A 26 -18.49 -12.76 3.96
N TYR A 27 -18.86 -11.58 3.51
CA TYR A 27 -19.31 -10.50 4.40
C TYR A 27 -20.63 -10.82 5.13
N THR A 28 -21.44 -11.71 4.57
CA THR A 28 -22.71 -12.13 5.18
C THR A 28 -22.52 -13.24 6.20
N THR A 29 -21.61 -14.19 5.94
CA THR A 29 -21.46 -15.43 6.76
C THR A 29 -20.24 -15.43 7.66
N GLU A 30 -19.25 -14.59 7.39
CA GLU A 30 -17.98 -14.54 8.10
C GLU A 30 -17.68 -13.12 8.58
N ILE A 31 -16.69 -12.98 9.45
CA ILE A 31 -16.12 -11.67 9.78
C ILE A 31 -14.98 -11.40 8.79
N VAL A 32 -15.08 -10.33 8.04
CA VAL A 32 -14.12 -9.95 6.99
C VAL A 32 -13.58 -8.55 7.26
N TYR A 33 -12.29 -8.36 7.04
CA TYR A 33 -11.62 -7.06 7.17
C TYR A 33 -11.05 -6.59 5.83
N PRO A 34 -10.97 -5.27 5.62
CA PRO A 34 -11.59 -4.21 6.42
C PRO A 34 -13.11 -4.19 6.25
N ASP A 35 -13.81 -3.33 6.99
CA ASP A 35 -15.22 -3.06 6.74
C ASP A 35 -15.44 -2.74 5.25
N ARG A 36 -16.58 -3.14 4.69
CA ARG A 36 -16.92 -2.90 3.26
C ARG A 36 -16.63 -1.48 2.80
N LYS A 37 -17.01 -0.50 3.60
CA LYS A 37 -16.83 0.93 3.27
C LYS A 37 -15.37 1.33 3.14
N ASN A 38 -14.44 0.52 3.65
CA ASN A 38 -13.01 0.83 3.69
C ASN A 38 -12.18 0.02 2.69
N ILE A 39 -12.77 -0.88 1.91
CA ILE A 39 -12.03 -1.73 0.98
C ILE A 39 -11.16 -0.90 0.03
N TYR A 40 -11.69 0.22 -0.47
CA TYR A 40 -11.02 1.09 -1.45
C TYR A 40 -10.47 2.38 -0.85
N GLN A 41 -10.25 2.41 0.45
CA GLN A 41 -9.80 3.61 1.18
C GLN A 41 -8.50 4.19 0.63
N ALA A 42 -7.57 3.34 0.18
CA ALA A 42 -6.31 3.79 -0.40
C ALA A 42 -6.54 4.69 -1.62
N PHE A 43 -7.51 4.36 -2.45
CA PHE A 43 -7.87 5.13 -3.65
C PHE A 43 -8.66 6.39 -3.29
N ASP A 44 -9.54 6.32 -2.30
CA ASP A 44 -10.33 7.46 -1.85
C ASP A 44 -9.44 8.58 -1.28
N LEU A 45 -8.40 8.21 -0.54
CA LEU A 45 -7.50 9.17 0.12
C LEU A 45 -6.38 9.69 -0.79
N THR A 46 -6.01 8.92 -1.81
CA THR A 46 -4.93 9.28 -2.73
C THR A 46 -5.50 9.35 -4.16
N PRO A 47 -5.98 10.51 -4.62
CA PRO A 47 -6.45 10.67 -6.00
C PRO A 47 -5.40 10.23 -7.01
N PHE A 48 -5.82 9.67 -8.13
CA PHE A 48 -4.93 9.05 -9.12
C PHE A 48 -3.79 9.99 -9.55
N GLU A 49 -4.11 11.22 -9.94
CA GLU A 49 -3.13 12.19 -10.42
C GLU A 49 -2.19 12.69 -9.30
N GLN A 50 -2.49 12.42 -8.05
CA GLN A 50 -1.69 12.83 -6.90
C GLN A 50 -0.75 11.74 -6.39
N VAL A 51 -0.78 10.55 -6.97
CA VAL A 51 0.10 9.46 -6.56
C VAL A 51 1.55 9.83 -6.84
N LYS A 52 2.36 9.91 -5.79
CA LYS A 52 3.81 10.17 -5.84
C LYS A 52 4.62 8.93 -5.50
N VAL A 53 4.13 8.15 -4.55
CA VAL A 53 4.78 6.95 -4.04
C VAL A 53 3.75 5.84 -3.95
N VAL A 54 4.14 4.64 -4.31
CA VAL A 54 3.34 3.42 -4.10
C VAL A 54 4.12 2.51 -3.16
N ILE A 55 3.50 2.11 -2.07
CA ILE A 55 4.04 1.09 -1.16
C ILE A 55 3.11 -0.11 -1.20
N LEU A 56 3.65 -1.28 -1.56
CA LEU A 56 2.85 -2.49 -1.67
C LEU A 56 2.90 -3.31 -0.38
N GLY A 57 1.71 -3.67 0.13
CA GLY A 57 1.53 -4.69 1.14
C GLY A 57 0.96 -5.96 0.53
N GLN A 58 0.70 -6.98 1.34
CA GLN A 58 0.13 -8.26 0.86
C GLN A 58 -1.39 -8.28 1.06
N ASP A 59 -1.86 -8.72 2.22
CA ASP A 59 -3.27 -8.68 2.58
C ASP A 59 -3.48 -7.87 3.87
N PRO A 60 -4.74 -7.49 4.19
CA PRO A 60 -5.01 -6.71 5.39
C PRO A 60 -4.67 -7.48 6.68
N TYR A 61 -4.47 -6.76 7.76
CA TYR A 61 -4.41 -7.37 9.09
C TYR A 61 -5.71 -8.12 9.36
N HIS A 62 -5.61 -9.32 9.92
CA HIS A 62 -6.77 -10.19 10.14
C HIS A 62 -7.28 -10.21 11.58
N GLY A 63 -6.76 -9.36 12.44
CA GLY A 63 -7.25 -9.17 13.81
C GLY A 63 -8.32 -8.07 13.88
N PRO A 64 -9.13 -8.08 14.96
CA PRO A 64 -10.15 -7.04 15.13
C PRO A 64 -9.54 -5.67 15.36
N ASN A 65 -10.25 -4.63 14.88
CA ASN A 65 -9.89 -3.23 15.07
C ASN A 65 -8.50 -2.84 14.53
N GLN A 66 -8.04 -3.50 13.49
CA GLN A 66 -6.73 -3.21 12.87
C GLN A 66 -6.88 -2.59 11.48
N ALA A 67 -7.26 -3.38 10.48
CA ALA A 67 -7.31 -2.96 9.08
C ALA A 67 -8.39 -1.91 8.83
N HIS A 68 -8.05 -0.90 8.01
CA HIS A 68 -9.01 0.12 7.58
C HIS A 68 -8.84 0.51 6.10
N GLY A 69 -8.16 -0.33 5.31
CA GLY A 69 -8.04 -0.15 3.86
C GLY A 69 -6.73 0.47 3.38
N LEU A 70 -5.78 0.75 4.27
CA LEU A 70 -4.44 1.22 3.93
C LEU A 70 -3.40 0.17 4.34
N ALA A 71 -2.53 -0.22 3.41
CA ALA A 71 -1.45 -1.16 3.70
C ALA A 71 -0.59 -0.66 4.87
N PHE A 72 -0.22 -1.57 5.77
CA PHE A 72 0.61 -1.35 6.97
C PHE A 72 -0.03 -0.52 8.07
N SER A 73 -1.06 0.27 7.79
CA SER A 73 -1.75 1.13 8.73
C SER A 73 -2.76 0.35 9.57
N VAL A 74 -2.93 0.76 10.81
CA VAL A 74 -4.00 0.24 11.69
C VAL A 74 -4.83 1.41 12.23
N GLN A 75 -5.99 1.08 12.83
CA GLN A 75 -6.83 2.08 13.50
C GLN A 75 -6.00 2.87 14.52
N PRO A 76 -6.33 4.15 14.78
CA PRO A 76 -5.52 5.02 15.63
C PRO A 76 -5.30 4.50 17.05
N ASP A 77 -6.25 3.74 17.59
CA ASP A 77 -6.22 3.18 18.94
C ASP A 77 -5.65 1.76 19.00
N ALA A 78 -5.28 1.19 17.87
CA ALA A 78 -4.73 -0.17 17.80
C ALA A 78 -3.26 -0.20 18.22
N LYS A 79 -2.81 -1.38 18.63
CA LYS A 79 -1.40 -1.62 18.93
C LYS A 79 -0.57 -1.58 17.65
N PHE A 80 0.68 -1.14 17.77
CA PHE A 80 1.62 -1.15 16.65
C PHE A 80 1.90 -2.58 16.18
N PRO A 81 1.61 -2.90 14.91
CA PRO A 81 2.10 -4.15 14.32
C PRO A 81 3.63 -4.14 14.24
N PRO A 82 4.26 -5.31 14.33
CA PRO A 82 5.74 -5.40 14.33
C PRO A 82 6.39 -4.78 13.09
N SER A 83 5.84 -4.98 11.89
CA SER A 83 6.39 -4.40 10.67
C SER A 83 6.30 -2.87 10.69
N LEU A 84 5.18 -2.31 11.14
CA LEU A 84 5.00 -0.87 11.23
C LEU A 84 5.97 -0.25 12.26
N ARG A 85 6.20 -0.94 13.36
CA ARG A 85 7.18 -0.50 14.36
C ARG A 85 8.58 -0.39 13.74
N ASN A 86 8.96 -1.37 12.93
CA ASN A 86 10.25 -1.35 12.23
C ASN A 86 10.30 -0.26 11.15
N MET A 87 9.19 -0.03 10.45
CA MET A 87 9.07 1.09 9.50
C MET A 87 9.34 2.42 10.20
N TYR A 88 8.79 2.62 11.39
CA TYR A 88 8.97 3.87 12.13
C TYR A 88 10.37 3.98 12.73
N LYS A 89 10.99 2.88 13.11
CA LYS A 89 12.40 2.86 13.55
C LYS A 89 13.31 3.31 12.42
N GLU A 90 13.12 2.78 11.23
CA GLU A 90 13.89 3.19 10.05
C GLU A 90 13.60 4.66 9.69
N LEU A 91 12.36 5.10 9.82
CA LEU A 91 11.97 6.49 9.57
C LEU A 91 12.73 7.44 10.49
N GLN A 92 12.81 7.12 11.78
CA GLN A 92 13.57 7.92 12.73
C GLN A 92 15.05 7.99 12.37
N ASP A 93 15.65 6.87 12.00
CA ASP A 93 17.06 6.81 11.62
C ASP A 93 17.33 7.50 10.28
N ASP A 94 16.38 7.44 9.35
CA ASP A 94 16.51 7.99 8.00
C ASP A 94 16.27 9.50 7.95
N VAL A 95 15.16 9.98 8.53
CA VAL A 95 14.75 11.41 8.41
C VAL A 95 14.62 12.12 9.75
N GLY A 96 14.84 11.44 10.86
CA GLY A 96 14.96 12.06 12.18
C GLY A 96 13.65 12.37 12.90
N CYS A 97 12.50 11.95 12.39
CA CYS A 97 11.22 12.19 13.06
C CYS A 97 10.68 10.94 13.76
N ILE A 98 9.95 11.16 14.86
CA ILE A 98 9.31 10.11 15.64
C ILE A 98 7.81 10.18 15.41
N ARG A 99 7.21 9.10 14.92
CA ARG A 99 5.78 8.98 14.80
C ARG A 99 5.21 8.20 15.97
N LYS A 100 4.13 8.72 16.55
CA LYS A 100 3.46 8.12 17.71
C LYS A 100 2.18 7.38 17.32
N SER A 101 1.50 7.81 16.26
CA SER A 101 0.27 7.17 15.78
C SER A 101 0.58 6.03 14.82
N PRO A 102 -0.07 4.86 14.96
CA PRO A 102 0.08 3.76 13.99
C PRO A 102 -0.80 3.95 12.74
N HIS A 103 -1.45 5.09 12.61
CA HIS A 103 -2.39 5.40 11.53
C HIS A 103 -1.70 6.22 10.45
N LEU A 104 -1.79 5.78 9.19
CA LEU A 104 -1.03 6.36 8.08
C LEU A 104 -1.89 7.17 7.11
N GLN A 105 -3.07 7.65 7.55
CA GLN A 105 -3.95 8.42 6.69
C GLN A 105 -3.27 9.69 6.14
N ASP A 106 -2.43 10.33 6.93
CA ASP A 106 -1.65 11.50 6.51
C ASP A 106 -0.70 11.19 5.35
N TRP A 107 -0.05 10.02 5.35
CA TRP A 107 0.75 9.57 4.21
C TRP A 107 -0.09 9.43 2.94
N ALA A 108 -1.26 8.80 3.08
CA ALA A 108 -2.17 8.61 1.94
C ALA A 108 -2.58 9.96 1.33
N ARG A 109 -2.95 10.93 2.17
CA ARG A 109 -3.30 12.29 1.74
C ARG A 109 -2.13 13.06 1.14
N ALA A 110 -0.91 12.70 1.50
CA ALA A 110 0.30 13.31 0.95
C ALA A 110 0.73 12.72 -0.40
N GLY A 111 0.00 11.74 -0.93
CA GLY A 111 0.29 11.12 -2.23
C GLY A 111 0.93 9.75 -2.16
N VAL A 112 0.92 9.11 -0.99
CA VAL A 112 1.45 7.74 -0.83
C VAL A 112 0.29 6.76 -0.96
N LEU A 113 0.26 6.01 -2.06
CA LEU A 113 -0.71 4.95 -2.28
C LEU A 113 -0.27 3.71 -1.49
N LEU A 114 -0.95 3.46 -0.38
CA LEU A 114 -0.68 2.32 0.50
C LEU A 114 -1.57 1.15 0.07
N LEU A 115 -1.07 0.35 -0.86
CA LEU A 115 -1.86 -0.64 -1.59
C LEU A 115 -1.50 -2.06 -1.16
N ASN A 116 -2.45 -2.78 -0.56
CA ASN A 116 -2.35 -4.23 -0.44
C ASN A 116 -2.67 -4.89 -1.79
N THR A 117 -1.98 -5.96 -2.14
CA THR A 117 -2.26 -6.70 -3.39
C THR A 117 -3.54 -7.52 -3.30
N VAL A 118 -3.97 -7.86 -2.09
CA VAL A 118 -5.27 -8.48 -1.77
C VAL A 118 -5.98 -7.54 -0.80
N LEU A 119 -7.20 -7.12 -1.13
CA LEU A 119 -7.84 -6.01 -0.42
C LEU A 119 -8.77 -6.43 0.72
N THR A 120 -9.00 -7.73 0.89
CA THR A 120 -9.85 -8.27 1.95
C THR A 120 -9.22 -9.50 2.58
N VAL A 121 -9.66 -9.84 3.80
CA VAL A 121 -9.20 -11.03 4.52
C VAL A 121 -10.27 -11.48 5.50
N ARG A 122 -10.43 -12.80 5.72
CA ARG A 122 -11.28 -13.34 6.76
C ARG A 122 -10.57 -13.23 8.10
N GLN A 123 -11.32 -12.89 9.15
CA GLN A 123 -10.78 -12.78 10.51
C GLN A 123 -9.98 -14.03 10.90
N GLY A 124 -8.78 -13.82 11.43
CA GLY A 124 -7.93 -14.89 11.96
C GLY A 124 -7.28 -15.78 10.91
N GLU A 125 -7.53 -15.57 9.62
CA GLU A 125 -7.09 -16.46 8.55
C GLU A 125 -6.30 -15.69 7.50
N ALA A 126 -5.00 -15.48 7.78
CA ALA A 126 -4.10 -14.83 6.83
C ALA A 126 -4.17 -15.50 5.44
N HIS A 127 -4.12 -14.71 4.39
CA HIS A 127 -4.18 -15.15 2.99
C HIS A 127 -5.47 -15.88 2.58
N SER A 128 -6.53 -15.80 3.40
CA SER A 128 -7.81 -16.49 3.13
C SER A 128 -8.50 -16.01 1.86
N HIS A 129 -8.27 -14.78 1.41
CA HIS A 129 -8.85 -14.24 0.18
C HIS A 129 -7.85 -14.16 -0.97
N LYS A 130 -6.73 -14.87 -0.87
CA LYS A 130 -5.77 -15.01 -1.95
C LYS A 130 -6.41 -15.76 -3.12
N ASN A 131 -6.08 -15.35 -4.35
CA ASN A 131 -6.52 -16.01 -5.60
C ASN A 131 -8.04 -15.95 -5.89
N ILE A 132 -8.76 -15.02 -5.27
CA ILE A 132 -10.18 -14.82 -5.59
C ILE A 132 -10.41 -13.78 -6.71
N GLY A 133 -9.36 -13.03 -7.09
CA GLY A 133 -9.44 -12.01 -8.14
C GLY A 133 -8.75 -10.69 -7.78
N TRP A 134 -8.42 -10.45 -6.50
CA TRP A 134 -7.79 -9.21 -6.10
C TRP A 134 -6.44 -8.96 -6.77
N GLU A 135 -5.63 -9.99 -6.93
CA GLU A 135 -4.30 -9.86 -7.52
C GLU A 135 -4.37 -9.36 -8.96
N THR A 136 -5.32 -9.86 -9.75
CA THR A 136 -5.58 -9.36 -11.10
C THR A 136 -5.95 -7.88 -11.07
N PHE A 137 -6.86 -7.48 -10.17
CA PHE A 137 -7.30 -6.10 -10.03
C PHE A 137 -6.13 -5.18 -9.64
N THR A 138 -5.37 -5.54 -8.61
CA THR A 138 -4.27 -4.70 -8.12
C THR A 138 -3.07 -4.69 -9.08
N ASP A 139 -2.80 -5.76 -9.81
CA ASP A 139 -1.79 -5.75 -10.88
C ASP A 139 -2.16 -4.72 -11.96
N GLU A 140 -3.43 -4.67 -12.35
CA GLU A 140 -3.92 -3.67 -13.31
C GLU A 140 -3.83 -2.25 -12.76
N VAL A 141 -4.05 -2.05 -11.46
CA VAL A 141 -3.85 -0.75 -10.80
C VAL A 141 -2.39 -0.32 -10.88
N ILE A 142 -1.46 -1.21 -10.58
CA ILE A 142 -0.02 -0.93 -10.68
C ILE A 142 0.36 -0.56 -12.11
N GLN A 143 -0.12 -1.32 -13.09
CA GLN A 143 0.13 -1.03 -14.52
C GLN A 143 -0.44 0.31 -14.94
N ALA A 144 -1.64 0.68 -14.47
CA ALA A 144 -2.26 1.97 -14.78
C ALA A 144 -1.42 3.14 -14.25
N VAL A 145 -0.94 3.04 -13.01
CA VAL A 145 -0.04 4.04 -12.42
C VAL A 145 1.24 4.14 -13.25
N SER A 146 1.83 3.01 -13.63
CA SER A 146 3.05 2.99 -14.45
C SER A 146 2.84 3.61 -15.82
N GLU A 147 1.71 3.33 -16.46
CA GLU A 147 1.43 3.77 -17.83
C GLU A 147 1.06 5.25 -17.90
N HIS A 148 0.18 5.72 -17.01
CA HIS A 148 -0.43 7.05 -17.14
C HIS A 148 0.24 8.15 -16.32
N LEU A 149 1.05 7.81 -15.31
CA LEU A 149 1.78 8.78 -14.50
C LEU A 149 3.28 8.77 -14.85
N THR A 150 3.99 9.80 -14.41
CA THR A 150 5.44 9.93 -14.58
C THR A 150 6.12 10.17 -13.24
N HIS A 151 7.34 9.66 -13.10
CA HIS A 151 8.18 9.89 -11.93
C HIS A 151 7.51 9.52 -10.61
N VAL A 152 6.93 8.32 -10.57
CA VAL A 152 6.40 7.72 -9.34
C VAL A 152 7.48 6.83 -8.72
N VAL A 153 7.57 6.84 -7.40
CA VAL A 153 8.46 5.95 -6.65
C VAL A 153 7.67 4.73 -6.20
N PHE A 154 8.15 3.54 -6.55
CA PHE A 154 7.57 2.28 -6.07
C PHE A 154 8.50 1.69 -5.00
N ILE A 155 8.01 1.59 -3.77
CA ILE A 155 8.75 1.00 -2.66
C ILE A 155 8.28 -0.45 -2.50
N LEU A 156 9.18 -1.38 -2.77
CA LEU A 156 8.88 -2.81 -2.87
C LEU A 156 9.67 -3.58 -1.80
N TRP A 157 9.01 -3.90 -0.71
CA TRP A 157 9.59 -4.60 0.41
C TRP A 157 9.31 -6.10 0.34
N GLY A 158 10.37 -6.89 0.22
CA GLY A 158 10.29 -8.34 0.15
C GLY A 158 10.00 -8.88 -1.26
N LYS A 159 10.19 -10.17 -1.42
CA LYS A 159 10.11 -10.83 -2.74
C LYS A 159 8.73 -10.73 -3.40
N PRO A 160 7.60 -10.95 -2.69
CA PRO A 160 6.30 -10.84 -3.33
C PRO A 160 6.03 -9.47 -3.95
N ALA A 161 6.40 -8.37 -3.26
CA ALA A 161 6.28 -7.03 -3.80
C ALA A 161 7.24 -6.81 -4.98
N GLN A 162 8.47 -7.29 -4.88
CA GLN A 162 9.50 -7.15 -5.92
C GLN A 162 9.13 -7.87 -7.22
N GLN A 163 8.31 -8.92 -7.16
CA GLN A 163 7.81 -9.59 -8.37
C GLN A 163 6.95 -8.67 -9.23
N LYS A 164 6.42 -7.58 -8.67
CA LYS A 164 5.60 -6.61 -9.38
C LYS A 164 6.42 -5.64 -10.24
N ILE A 165 7.75 -5.66 -10.15
CA ILE A 165 8.63 -4.83 -11.01
C ILE A 165 8.34 -5.06 -12.49
N LYS A 166 8.00 -6.27 -12.88
CA LYS A 166 7.64 -6.61 -14.27
C LYS A 166 6.44 -5.83 -14.81
N LEU A 167 5.62 -5.25 -13.94
CA LEU A 167 4.45 -4.44 -14.29
C LEU A 167 4.78 -2.96 -14.43
N ILE A 168 6.00 -2.55 -14.11
CA ILE A 168 6.39 -1.15 -13.95
C ILE A 168 7.42 -0.79 -15.02
N ASP A 169 7.20 0.34 -15.70
CA ASP A 169 8.19 0.92 -16.62
C ASP A 169 9.29 1.61 -15.81
N THR A 170 10.39 0.91 -15.63
CA THR A 170 11.51 1.39 -14.82
C THR A 170 12.30 2.51 -15.48
N SER A 171 12.03 2.81 -16.75
CA SER A 171 12.61 3.99 -17.43
C SER A 171 11.87 5.29 -17.06
N LYS A 172 10.64 5.18 -16.60
CA LYS A 172 9.78 6.34 -16.22
C LYS A 172 9.69 6.55 -14.71
N HIS A 173 9.93 5.50 -13.94
CA HIS A 173 9.66 5.47 -12.50
C HIS A 173 10.89 4.97 -11.74
N HIS A 174 10.89 5.21 -10.44
CA HIS A 174 11.98 4.79 -9.57
C HIS A 174 11.55 3.62 -8.67
N ILE A 175 12.39 2.60 -8.60
CA ILE A 175 12.17 1.43 -7.75
C ILE A 175 13.10 1.50 -6.55
N ILE A 176 12.53 1.38 -5.35
CA ILE A 176 13.29 1.20 -4.10
C ILE A 176 12.98 -0.20 -3.58
N GLN A 177 14.01 -1.02 -3.44
CA GLN A 177 13.89 -2.40 -2.99
C GLN A 177 14.69 -2.64 -1.74
N SER A 178 14.13 -3.43 -0.84
CA SER A 178 14.84 -3.97 0.33
C SER A 178 14.11 -5.21 0.84
N PRO A 179 14.71 -5.96 1.77
CA PRO A 179 13.96 -6.94 2.54
C PRO A 179 12.76 -6.30 3.24
N HIS A 180 11.78 -7.11 3.61
CA HIS A 180 10.55 -6.67 4.25
C HIS A 180 10.85 -6.13 5.67
N PRO A 181 10.09 -5.12 6.16
CA PRO A 181 10.24 -4.59 7.52
C PRO A 181 9.81 -5.56 8.64
N SER A 182 9.25 -6.72 8.31
CA SER A 182 8.95 -7.77 9.30
C SER A 182 10.18 -8.07 10.17
N PRO A 183 9.98 -8.37 11.48
CA PRO A 183 11.09 -8.81 12.34
C PRO A 183 11.86 -10.00 11.79
N LEU A 184 11.24 -10.82 10.93
CA LEU A 184 11.88 -11.98 10.31
C LEU A 184 12.97 -11.61 9.29
N SER A 185 12.93 -10.37 8.75
CA SER A 185 13.82 -9.97 7.64
C SER A 185 14.40 -8.57 7.77
N ALA A 186 13.92 -7.75 8.70
CA ALA A 186 14.32 -6.34 8.81
C ALA A 186 15.83 -6.15 9.01
N TYR A 187 16.48 -7.03 9.75
CA TYR A 187 17.93 -6.98 10.01
C TYR A 187 18.78 -7.45 8.84
N ARG A 188 18.16 -7.95 7.78
CA ARG A 188 18.85 -8.45 6.58
C ARG A 188 19.00 -7.39 5.50
N GLY A 189 18.69 -6.12 5.79
CA GLY A 189 18.86 -5.02 4.86
C GLY A 189 17.71 -4.04 4.77
N PHE A 190 16.60 -4.22 5.49
CA PHE A 190 15.58 -3.17 5.61
C PHE A 190 16.10 -2.01 6.45
N PHE A 191 16.63 -2.29 7.64
CA PHE A 191 17.27 -1.26 8.46
C PHE A 191 18.52 -0.74 7.76
N GLY A 192 18.60 0.57 7.61
CA GLY A 192 19.67 1.26 6.89
C GLY A 192 19.38 1.45 5.40
N SER A 193 18.25 0.98 4.88
CA SER A 193 17.88 1.15 3.47
C SER A 193 17.43 2.57 3.11
N LYS A 194 17.01 3.38 4.09
CA LYS A 194 16.64 4.79 3.91
C LYS A 194 15.63 5.04 2.80
N PRO A 195 14.49 4.33 2.78
CA PRO A 195 13.54 4.44 1.67
C PRO A 195 12.86 5.81 1.60
N TYR A 196 12.65 6.45 2.74
CA TYR A 196 11.91 7.71 2.81
C TYR A 196 12.69 8.88 2.22
N SER A 197 13.96 9.02 2.59
CA SER A 197 14.83 10.07 2.03
C SER A 197 15.17 9.78 0.57
N GLN A 198 15.37 8.52 0.18
CA GLN A 198 15.59 8.15 -1.22
C GLN A 198 14.39 8.51 -2.10
N ALA A 199 13.16 8.25 -1.63
CA ALA A 199 11.95 8.63 -2.36
C ALA A 199 11.91 10.14 -2.57
N ASN A 200 12.18 10.93 -1.54
CA ASN A 200 12.15 12.38 -1.61
C ASN A 200 13.26 12.94 -2.52
N THR A 201 14.45 12.37 -2.49
CA THR A 201 15.55 12.76 -3.38
C THR A 201 15.13 12.59 -4.83
N TYR A 202 14.53 11.46 -5.17
CA TYR A 202 14.05 11.22 -6.53
C TYR A 202 12.93 12.19 -6.94
N LEU A 203 11.94 12.40 -6.05
CA LEU A 203 10.83 13.30 -6.33
C LEU A 203 11.33 14.74 -6.59
N GLN A 204 12.20 15.24 -5.73
CA GLN A 204 12.76 16.59 -5.89
C GLN A 204 13.60 16.74 -7.15
N ALA A 205 14.39 15.73 -7.50
CA ALA A 205 15.19 15.72 -8.73
C ALA A 205 14.32 15.80 -9.99
N ASN A 206 13.05 15.42 -9.90
CA ASN A 206 12.09 15.44 -11.01
C ASN A 206 11.02 16.53 -10.85
N GLY A 207 11.29 17.56 -10.05
CA GLY A 207 10.45 18.74 -9.92
C GLY A 207 9.16 18.52 -9.13
N LYS A 208 9.08 17.44 -8.35
CA LYS A 208 7.90 17.13 -7.52
C LYS A 208 8.15 17.51 -6.07
N GLN A 209 7.07 17.83 -5.36
CA GLN A 209 7.12 18.09 -3.93
C GLN A 209 7.49 16.81 -3.18
N PRO A 210 8.39 16.87 -2.20
CA PRO A 210 8.68 15.72 -1.36
C PRO A 210 7.48 15.34 -0.49
N VAL A 211 7.46 14.10 -0.02
CA VAL A 211 6.47 13.63 0.94
C VAL A 211 6.93 14.03 2.34
N ASN A 212 6.02 14.60 3.13
CA ASN A 212 6.25 14.74 4.56
C ASN A 212 5.91 13.43 5.26
N TRP A 213 6.95 12.66 5.58
CA TRP A 213 6.81 11.36 6.25
C TRP A 213 6.55 11.49 7.76
N CYS A 214 6.80 12.67 8.34
CA CYS A 214 6.61 12.93 9.75
C CYS A 214 5.14 13.16 10.07
N GLU A 215 4.78 13.01 11.35
CA GLU A 215 3.41 13.34 11.77
C GLU A 215 3.13 14.81 11.50
N SER A 216 1.93 15.05 10.92
CA SER A 216 1.43 16.42 10.88
C SER A 216 1.13 16.87 12.30
N GLU A 217 1.68 17.99 12.70
CA GLU A 217 1.21 18.66 13.92
C GLU A 217 -0.24 19.07 13.68
N VAL A 218 -1.11 18.59 14.53
CA VAL A 218 -2.54 18.95 14.50
C VAL A 218 -2.72 20.27 15.22
#